data_d96640b977e4214ff3905f46236bf72b
#
_entry.id   d96640b977e4214ff3905f46236bf72b
#
_cell.length_a   1.000
_cell.length_b   1.000
_cell.length_c   1.000
_cell.angle_alpha   90.00
_cell.angle_beta   90.00
_cell.angle_gamma   90.00
#
_symmetry.space_group_name_H-M   'P 1'
#
loop_
_entity.id
_entity.type
_entity.pdbx_description
1 polymer ?
#
loop_
_entity_poly.entity_id
_entity_poly.type
_entity_poly.pdbx_seq_one_letter_code
_entity_poly.pdbx_strand_id
1 'polypeptide(L)'
;NRHYENVRYPDSWEVVKMGEMVRIISGVAYSKSDVTVSGIKVIRGGNIQAGEIIECDDDVYIDNRYADPTNNIYKGDIVLVASTGSQQLIGKTGFATRDYVQTQIGAFLRILRPKDIRCADFLNLFFQSDYYRQYIRSLAKGTNINNVKNSYIEDFVIGLPPLQEQNRIVAITNKIFYMIDEILAGL
;
A
#
# COMPACT_ATOMS: atom_id res chain seq x y z
N ASN A 1 8.83 -8.17 18.23
CA ASN A 1 7.48 -7.95 18.79
C ASN A 1 6.94 -9.32 19.23
N ARG A 2 7.08 -9.65 20.52
CA ARG A 2 6.79 -10.99 21.09
C ARG A 2 5.32 -11.44 20.96
N HIS A 3 4.41 -10.56 20.58
CA HIS A 3 2.98 -10.91 20.48
C HIS A 3 2.64 -11.78 19.26
N TYR A 4 3.51 -11.85 18.26
CA TYR A 4 3.24 -12.55 16.99
C TYR A 4 4.22 -13.69 16.69
N GLU A 5 5.26 -13.88 17.52
CA GLU A 5 6.28 -14.95 17.33
C GLU A 5 5.71 -16.36 17.47
N ASN A 6 4.48 -16.51 18.00
CA ASN A 6 3.82 -17.79 18.25
C ASN A 6 2.47 -17.92 17.53
N VAL A 7 2.22 -17.14 16.46
CA VAL A 7 1.01 -17.31 15.67
C VAL A 7 1.07 -18.66 14.97
N ARG A 8 0.16 -19.56 15.35
CA ARG A 8 -0.06 -20.82 14.63
C ARG A 8 -1.10 -20.56 13.57
N TYR A 9 -0.74 -20.76 12.33
CA TYR A 9 -1.68 -20.73 11.22
C TYR A 9 -2.44 -22.09 11.16
N PRO A 10 -3.68 -22.13 10.67
CA PRO A 10 -4.35 -23.38 10.35
C PRO A 10 -3.52 -24.21 9.36
N ASP A 11 -3.60 -25.53 9.43
CA ASP A 11 -2.83 -26.43 8.55
C ASP A 11 -3.11 -26.24 7.05
N SER A 12 -4.26 -25.64 6.72
CA SER A 12 -4.64 -25.31 5.35
C SER A 12 -4.02 -24.00 4.82
N TRP A 13 -3.30 -23.25 5.66
CA TRP A 13 -2.66 -22.00 5.27
C TRP A 13 -1.21 -22.24 4.89
N GLU A 14 -0.76 -21.61 3.83
CA GLU A 14 0.65 -21.64 3.42
C GLU A 14 1.43 -20.50 4.09
N VAL A 15 2.66 -20.78 4.49
CA VAL A 15 3.58 -19.76 5.01
C VAL A 15 4.44 -19.27 3.86
N VAL A 16 4.25 -18.01 3.45
CA VAL A 16 4.88 -17.43 2.27
C VAL A 16 5.60 -16.13 2.59
N LYS A 17 6.60 -15.77 1.79
CA LYS A 17 7.19 -14.43 1.82
C LYS A 17 6.35 -13.47 0.99
N MET A 18 6.22 -12.22 1.45
CA MET A 18 5.49 -11.18 0.74
C MET A 18 6.07 -10.91 -0.67
N GLY A 19 7.37 -11.04 -0.86
CA GLY A 19 8.02 -10.96 -2.17
C GLY A 19 7.57 -12.02 -3.18
N GLU A 20 6.98 -13.13 -2.72
CA GLU A 20 6.33 -14.12 -3.60
C GLU A 20 4.95 -13.65 -4.06
N MET A 21 4.29 -12.79 -3.26
CA MET A 21 2.92 -12.34 -3.49
C MET A 21 2.83 -11.04 -4.30
N VAL A 22 3.81 -10.14 -4.17
CA VAL A 22 3.78 -8.83 -4.81
C VAL A 22 5.03 -8.55 -5.63
N ARG A 23 4.86 -7.69 -6.66
CA ARG A 23 5.95 -7.00 -7.35
C ARG A 23 6.04 -5.58 -6.79
N ILE A 24 7.25 -5.14 -6.42
CA ILE A 24 7.49 -3.78 -5.94
C ILE A 24 7.93 -2.90 -7.10
N ILE A 25 7.23 -1.79 -7.33
CA ILE A 25 7.51 -0.82 -8.38
C ILE A 25 7.89 0.50 -7.71
N SER A 26 9.03 1.08 -8.12
CA SER A 26 9.51 2.36 -7.61
C SER A 26 8.85 3.53 -8.32
N GLY A 27 8.64 4.62 -7.60
CA GLY A 27 8.08 5.83 -8.17
C GLY A 27 9.09 6.67 -8.96
N VAL A 28 8.55 7.62 -9.70
CA VAL A 28 9.32 8.55 -10.55
C VAL A 28 10.00 9.63 -9.70
N ALA A 29 11.27 9.89 -9.98
CA ALA A 29 12.00 11.04 -9.48
C ALA A 29 11.90 12.16 -10.50
N TYR A 30 11.52 13.36 -10.05
CA TYR A 30 11.38 14.56 -10.88
C TYR A 30 11.89 15.79 -10.13
N SER A 31 12.24 16.84 -10.86
CA SER A 31 12.67 18.13 -10.31
C SER A 31 11.54 19.17 -10.37
N LYS A 32 11.74 20.31 -9.71
CA LYS A 32 10.76 21.42 -9.79
C LYS A 32 10.56 21.94 -11.22
N SER A 33 11.59 21.87 -12.06
CA SER A 33 11.52 22.28 -13.47
C SER A 33 10.69 21.34 -14.34
N ASP A 34 10.39 20.14 -13.86
CA ASP A 34 9.58 19.15 -14.57
C ASP A 34 8.08 19.29 -14.27
N VAL A 35 7.74 20.13 -13.28
CA VAL A 35 6.35 20.39 -12.89
C VAL A 35 5.65 21.22 -13.95
N THR A 36 4.47 20.77 -14.35
CA THR A 36 3.64 21.35 -15.41
C THR A 36 2.21 21.56 -14.92
N VAL A 37 1.40 22.27 -15.68
CA VAL A 37 -0.03 22.48 -15.36
C VAL A 37 -0.89 21.27 -15.76
N SER A 38 -0.36 20.38 -16.58
CA SER A 38 -1.03 19.17 -17.07
C SER A 38 0.02 18.13 -17.50
N GLY A 39 -0.36 16.86 -17.61
CA GLY A 39 0.55 15.78 -17.99
C GLY A 39 0.34 14.56 -17.10
N ILE A 40 1.43 13.96 -16.62
CA ILE A 40 1.37 12.81 -15.71
C ILE A 40 1.11 13.30 -14.28
N LYS A 41 0.00 12.89 -13.70
CA LYS A 41 -0.31 13.14 -12.28
C LYS A 41 0.63 12.32 -11.40
N VAL A 42 1.21 12.95 -10.36
CA VAL A 42 2.10 12.28 -9.42
C VAL A 42 1.44 12.16 -8.05
N ILE A 43 1.16 10.92 -7.66
CA ILE A 43 0.69 10.61 -6.30
C ILE A 43 1.86 10.75 -5.33
N ARG A 44 1.64 11.48 -4.24
CA ARG A 44 2.61 11.73 -3.17
C ARG A 44 2.06 11.21 -1.83
N GLY A 45 2.87 11.27 -0.78
CA GLY A 45 2.47 10.79 0.55
C GLY A 45 1.19 11.45 1.10
N GLY A 46 0.90 12.70 0.73
CA GLY A 46 -0.33 13.43 1.09
C GLY A 46 -1.60 12.83 0.48
N ASN A 47 -1.48 12.21 -0.69
CA ASN A 47 -2.60 11.55 -1.36
C ASN A 47 -3.00 10.20 -0.74
N ILE A 48 -2.21 9.68 0.22
CA ILE A 48 -2.51 8.41 0.87
C ILE A 48 -3.17 8.68 2.23
N GLN A 49 -4.49 8.51 2.30
CA GLN A 49 -5.26 8.80 3.51
C GLN A 49 -6.32 7.72 3.75
N ALA A 50 -6.47 7.33 5.01
CA ALA A 50 -7.48 6.36 5.46
C ALA A 50 -7.55 5.04 4.66
N GLY A 51 -6.43 4.59 4.12
CA GLY A 51 -6.37 3.37 3.28
C GLY A 51 -6.71 3.60 1.81
N GLU A 52 -6.93 4.85 1.39
CA GLU A 52 -7.34 5.23 0.05
C GLU A 52 -6.30 6.11 -0.65
N ILE A 53 -6.43 6.22 -1.98
CA ILE A 53 -5.70 7.16 -2.81
C ILE A 53 -6.67 8.30 -3.14
N ILE A 54 -6.44 9.47 -2.55
CA ILE A 54 -7.32 10.64 -2.70
C ILE A 54 -6.71 11.72 -3.59
N GLU A 55 -7.55 12.58 -4.13
CA GLU A 55 -7.14 13.82 -4.79
C GLU A 55 -6.90 14.91 -3.75
N CYS A 56 -5.93 15.78 -4.03
CA CYS A 56 -5.57 16.90 -3.16
C CYS A 56 -5.54 18.19 -4.00
N ASP A 57 -5.83 19.33 -3.38
CA ASP A 57 -5.79 20.64 -4.06
C ASP A 57 -4.39 20.99 -4.57
N ASP A 58 -3.35 20.42 -3.96
CA ASP A 58 -1.94 20.60 -4.32
C ASP A 58 -1.39 19.46 -5.18
N ASP A 59 -2.25 18.73 -5.91
CA ASP A 59 -1.82 17.67 -6.81
C ASP A 59 -0.80 18.17 -7.84
N VAL A 60 0.23 17.37 -8.08
CA VAL A 60 1.35 17.72 -8.96
C VAL A 60 1.23 16.97 -10.27
N TYR A 61 1.48 17.68 -11.36
CA TYR A 61 1.61 17.11 -12.70
C TYR A 61 3.03 17.34 -13.21
N ILE A 62 3.57 16.38 -13.96
CA ILE A 62 4.88 16.46 -14.56
C ILE A 62 4.81 16.20 -16.06
N ASP A 63 5.89 16.59 -16.76
CA ASP A 63 6.01 16.47 -18.20
C ASP A 63 5.74 15.02 -18.69
N ASN A 64 5.04 14.92 -19.82
CA ASN A 64 4.69 13.64 -20.44
C ASN A 64 5.89 12.76 -20.85
N ARG A 65 7.11 13.32 -20.91
CA ARG A 65 8.33 12.52 -21.13
C ARG A 65 8.57 11.45 -20.03
N TYR A 66 7.93 11.63 -18.86
CA TYR A 66 7.97 10.66 -17.76
C TYR A 66 6.91 9.57 -17.88
N ALA A 67 6.10 9.58 -18.95
CA ALA A 67 5.06 8.60 -19.16
C ALA A 67 5.65 7.20 -19.31
N ASP A 68 5.34 6.33 -18.37
CA ASP A 68 5.68 4.91 -18.40
C ASP A 68 4.45 4.11 -17.94
N PRO A 69 3.73 3.45 -18.87
CA PRO A 69 2.54 2.67 -18.51
C PRO A 69 2.81 1.58 -17.46
N THR A 70 4.05 1.08 -17.36
CA THR A 70 4.40 0.05 -16.36
C THR A 70 4.34 0.59 -14.93
N ASN A 71 4.51 1.90 -14.78
CA ASN A 71 4.48 2.63 -13.51
C ASN A 71 3.12 3.27 -13.20
N ASN A 72 2.13 3.15 -14.07
CA ASN A 72 0.76 3.56 -13.77
C ASN A 72 0.20 2.73 -12.64
N ILE A 73 -0.72 3.33 -11.89
CA ILE A 73 -1.44 2.65 -10.80
C ILE A 73 -2.65 1.94 -11.42
N TYR A 74 -2.75 0.64 -11.18
CA TYR A 74 -3.87 -0.17 -11.67
C TYR A 74 -4.74 -0.66 -10.52
N LYS A 75 -5.98 -1.00 -10.81
CA LYS A 75 -6.90 -1.61 -9.85
C LYS A 75 -6.24 -2.81 -9.16
N GLY A 76 -6.35 -2.84 -7.84
CA GLY A 76 -5.74 -3.86 -6.99
C GLY A 76 -4.30 -3.55 -6.54
N ASP A 77 -3.68 -2.50 -7.06
CA ASP A 77 -2.38 -2.03 -6.55
C ASP A 77 -2.52 -1.46 -5.14
N ILE A 78 -1.49 -1.66 -4.34
CA ILE A 78 -1.36 -1.07 -3.00
C ILE A 78 -0.22 -0.05 -3.05
N VAL A 79 -0.53 1.21 -2.84
CA VAL A 79 0.46 2.31 -2.84
C VAL A 79 0.98 2.54 -1.44
N LEU A 80 2.27 2.35 -1.24
CA LEU A 80 2.96 2.42 0.05
C LEU A 80 3.76 3.72 0.18
N VAL A 81 3.63 4.41 1.31
CA VAL A 81 4.54 5.51 1.70
C VAL A 81 5.85 4.88 2.22
N ALA A 82 6.86 4.85 1.35
CA ALA A 82 8.13 4.17 1.60
C ALA A 82 9.22 5.09 2.19
N SER A 83 9.10 6.42 2.02
CA SER A 83 10.07 7.37 2.58
C SER A 83 9.38 8.65 3.03
N THR A 84 9.66 9.07 4.26
CA THR A 84 9.08 10.29 4.83
C THR A 84 9.81 10.69 6.12
N GLY A 85 9.81 11.99 6.45
CA GLY A 85 10.27 12.49 7.76
C GLY A 85 9.33 12.13 8.92
N SER A 86 8.07 11.76 8.62
CA SER A 86 7.06 11.46 9.64
C SER A 86 7.00 9.98 9.96
N GLN A 87 7.22 9.62 11.23
CA GLN A 87 7.03 8.24 11.72
C GLN A 87 5.57 7.78 11.65
N GLN A 88 4.62 8.71 11.64
CA GLN A 88 3.20 8.36 11.53
C GLN A 88 2.81 7.99 10.10
N LEU A 89 3.47 8.57 9.11
CA LEU A 89 3.17 8.34 7.70
C LEU A 89 3.91 7.13 7.11
N ILE A 90 5.10 6.79 7.64
CA ILE A 90 5.88 5.68 7.09
C ILE A 90 5.09 4.38 7.11
N GLY A 91 5.11 3.64 6.00
CA GLY A 91 4.39 2.39 5.83
C GLY A 91 2.86 2.54 5.69
N LYS A 92 2.29 3.76 5.63
CA LYS A 92 0.89 3.95 5.24
C LYS A 92 0.64 3.41 3.84
N THR A 93 -0.54 2.84 3.63
CA THR A 93 -0.93 2.32 2.32
C THR A 93 -2.27 2.90 1.87
N GLY A 94 -2.42 2.99 0.55
CA GLY A 94 -3.68 3.31 -0.12
C GLY A 94 -3.98 2.26 -1.18
N PHE A 95 -5.23 1.81 -1.27
CA PHE A 95 -5.67 0.78 -2.19
C PHE A 95 -6.26 1.39 -3.46
N ALA A 96 -5.83 0.88 -4.61
CA ALA A 96 -6.35 1.31 -5.90
C ALA A 96 -7.63 0.54 -6.25
N THR A 97 -8.79 1.18 -6.11
CA THR A 97 -10.11 0.60 -6.43
C THR A 97 -10.45 0.64 -7.92
N ARG A 98 -9.66 1.39 -8.69
CA ARG A 98 -9.79 1.58 -10.15
C ARG A 98 -8.42 1.72 -10.81
N ASP A 99 -8.38 1.73 -12.12
CA ASP A 99 -7.18 2.14 -12.87
C ASP A 99 -7.04 3.68 -12.84
N TYR A 100 -5.80 4.13 -12.65
CA TYR A 100 -5.43 5.55 -12.66
C TYR A 100 -4.58 5.82 -13.90
N VAL A 101 -5.27 6.18 -15.00
CA VAL A 101 -4.60 6.48 -16.27
C VAL A 101 -3.75 7.75 -16.14
N GLN A 102 -2.56 7.76 -16.78
CA GLN A 102 -1.61 8.88 -16.70
C GLN A 102 -1.31 9.33 -15.27
N THR A 103 -1.27 8.38 -14.35
CA THR A 103 -1.02 8.66 -12.93
C THR A 103 0.06 7.71 -12.43
N GLN A 104 1.13 8.26 -11.92
CA GLN A 104 2.26 7.52 -11.37
C GLN A 104 2.53 7.94 -9.93
N ILE A 105 3.33 7.17 -9.21
CA ILE A 105 3.75 7.51 -7.85
C ILE A 105 5.08 8.27 -7.87
N GLY A 106 5.27 9.20 -6.93
CA GLY A 106 6.56 9.87 -6.72
C GLY A 106 7.58 8.95 -6.05
N ALA A 107 8.87 9.31 -6.13
CA ALA A 107 10.03 8.51 -5.69
C ALA A 107 9.97 8.05 -4.22
N PHE A 108 9.20 8.72 -3.36
CA PHE A 108 9.03 8.37 -1.95
C PHE A 108 7.95 7.31 -1.69
N LEU A 109 7.28 6.87 -2.76
CA LEU A 109 6.27 5.82 -2.70
C LEU A 109 6.75 4.54 -3.38
N ARG A 110 6.01 3.45 -3.16
CA ARG A 110 6.13 2.18 -3.89
C ARG A 110 4.75 1.68 -4.23
N ILE A 111 4.61 1.07 -5.42
CA ILE A 111 3.45 0.23 -5.71
C ILE A 111 3.81 -1.20 -5.32
N LEU A 112 2.96 -1.81 -4.53
CA LEU A 112 2.98 -3.24 -4.23
C LEU A 112 1.89 -3.86 -5.10
N ARG A 113 2.28 -4.37 -6.27
CA ARG A 113 1.35 -4.96 -7.25
C ARG A 113 1.20 -6.44 -6.98
N PRO A 114 -0.01 -6.93 -6.65
CA PRO A 114 -0.26 -8.36 -6.49
C PRO A 114 0.13 -9.12 -7.75
N LYS A 115 0.86 -10.23 -7.61
CA LYS A 115 1.17 -11.13 -8.72
C LYS A 115 -0.06 -11.93 -9.16
N ASP A 116 -0.98 -12.18 -8.23
CA ASP A 116 -2.31 -12.69 -8.49
C ASP A 116 -3.34 -11.66 -8.01
N ILE A 117 -4.09 -11.09 -8.94
CA ILE A 117 -5.09 -10.06 -8.65
C ILE A 117 -6.19 -10.55 -7.70
N ARG A 118 -6.44 -11.86 -7.66
CA ARG A 118 -7.45 -12.48 -6.78
C ARG A 118 -7.10 -12.33 -5.29
N CYS A 119 -5.82 -12.12 -4.99
CA CYS A 119 -5.35 -11.90 -3.62
C CYS A 119 -5.34 -10.41 -3.22
N ALA A 120 -5.67 -9.47 -4.12
CA ALA A 120 -5.49 -8.03 -3.91
C ALA A 120 -6.23 -7.52 -2.66
N ASP A 121 -7.51 -7.87 -2.50
CA ASP A 121 -8.32 -7.42 -1.36
C ASP A 121 -7.81 -7.98 -0.02
N PHE A 122 -7.37 -9.23 0.00
CA PHE A 122 -6.78 -9.84 1.19
C PHE A 122 -5.45 -9.17 1.55
N LEU A 123 -4.58 -8.94 0.56
CA LEU A 123 -3.32 -8.23 0.76
C LEU A 123 -3.56 -6.78 1.22
N ASN A 124 -4.59 -6.11 0.69
CA ASN A 124 -4.97 -4.77 1.16
C ASN A 124 -5.31 -4.79 2.66
N LEU A 125 -6.16 -5.71 3.12
CA LEU A 125 -6.46 -5.85 4.55
C LEU A 125 -5.20 -6.08 5.39
N PHE A 126 -4.30 -6.94 4.90
CA PHE A 126 -3.04 -7.20 5.59
C PHE A 126 -2.20 -5.93 5.72
N PHE A 127 -2.01 -5.16 4.63
CA PHE A 127 -1.22 -3.94 4.63
C PHE A 127 -1.85 -2.78 5.41
N GLN A 128 -3.15 -2.83 5.70
CA GLN A 128 -3.83 -1.89 6.59
C GLN A 128 -3.77 -2.31 8.05
N SER A 129 -3.36 -3.54 8.36
CA SER A 129 -3.31 -4.05 9.73
C SER A 129 -2.27 -3.34 10.60
N ASP A 130 -2.57 -3.24 11.91
CA ASP A 130 -1.60 -2.75 12.88
C ASP A 130 -0.36 -3.66 12.98
N TYR A 131 -0.52 -4.96 12.74
CA TYR A 131 0.59 -5.91 12.72
C TYR A 131 1.65 -5.51 11.70
N TYR A 132 1.25 -5.29 10.45
CA TYR A 132 2.15 -4.81 9.40
C TYR A 132 2.72 -3.43 9.74
N ARG A 133 1.88 -2.50 10.20
CA ARG A 133 2.28 -1.12 10.52
C ARG A 133 3.35 -1.06 11.61
N GLN A 134 3.20 -1.83 12.68
CA GLN A 134 4.18 -1.89 13.77
C GLN A 134 5.50 -2.49 13.30
N TYR A 135 5.43 -3.57 12.52
CA TYR A 135 6.61 -4.20 11.95
C TYR A 135 7.43 -3.22 11.09
N ILE A 136 6.79 -2.60 10.10
CA ILE A 136 7.48 -1.66 9.20
C ILE A 136 8.04 -0.46 9.96
N ARG A 137 7.30 0.12 10.89
CA ARG A 137 7.78 1.23 11.72
C ARG A 137 9.00 0.85 12.56
N SER A 138 9.07 -0.38 13.05
CA SER A 138 10.21 -0.86 13.84
C SER A 138 11.49 -0.94 13.01
N LEU A 139 11.40 -1.29 11.73
CA LEU A 139 12.54 -1.44 10.82
C LEU A 139 12.94 -0.14 10.11
N ALA A 140 11.97 0.73 9.83
CA ALA A 140 12.18 1.92 9.00
C ALA A 140 12.75 3.14 9.75
N LYS A 141 13.08 3.01 11.04
CA LYS A 141 13.59 4.11 11.87
C LYS A 141 14.92 4.64 11.35
N GLY A 142 14.95 5.95 11.04
CA GLY A 142 16.16 6.70 10.70
C GLY A 142 16.27 7.97 11.56
N THR A 143 17.43 8.61 11.54
CA THR A 143 17.69 9.84 12.32
C THR A 143 16.86 11.02 11.81
N ASN A 144 16.78 11.22 10.50
CA ASN A 144 16.07 12.36 9.87
C ASN A 144 14.98 11.91 8.89
N ILE A 145 15.15 10.76 8.23
CA ILE A 145 14.22 10.21 7.25
C ILE A 145 14.00 8.75 7.58
N ASN A 146 12.72 8.38 7.72
CA ASN A 146 12.31 6.98 7.81
C ASN A 146 12.22 6.41 6.40
N ASN A 147 12.79 5.25 6.16
CA ASN A 147 12.81 4.61 4.85
C ASN A 147 12.51 3.11 4.95
N VAL A 148 11.55 2.66 4.15
CA VAL A 148 11.21 1.24 3.97
C VAL A 148 12.04 0.70 2.80
N LYS A 149 13.00 -0.17 3.12
CA LYS A 149 13.72 -0.93 2.09
C LYS A 149 12.79 -1.96 1.48
N ASN A 150 12.97 -2.26 0.19
CA ASN A 150 12.18 -3.31 -0.48
C ASN A 150 12.28 -4.65 0.25
N SER A 151 13.48 -5.01 0.74
CA SER A 151 13.69 -6.25 1.50
C SER A 151 12.85 -6.35 2.78
N TYR A 152 12.47 -5.20 3.39
CA TYR A 152 11.57 -5.23 4.56
C TYR A 152 10.16 -5.70 4.21
N ILE A 153 9.74 -5.47 2.96
CA ILE A 153 8.48 -5.99 2.44
C ILE A 153 8.68 -7.41 1.93
N GLU A 154 9.69 -7.64 1.09
CA GLU A 154 9.92 -8.92 0.41
C GLU A 154 10.14 -10.07 1.40
N ASP A 155 10.89 -9.84 2.47
CA ASP A 155 11.19 -10.84 3.50
C ASP A 155 10.11 -10.99 4.57
N PHE A 156 9.04 -10.17 4.51
CA PHE A 156 7.94 -10.29 5.45
C PHE A 156 7.18 -11.60 5.23
N VAL A 157 7.09 -12.41 6.28
CA VAL A 157 6.44 -13.73 6.24
C VAL A 157 5.01 -13.62 6.74
N ILE A 158 4.06 -14.19 5.98
CA ILE A 158 2.65 -14.24 6.34
C ILE A 158 2.07 -15.65 6.19
N GLY A 159 1.01 -15.94 6.91
CA GLY A 159 0.13 -17.06 6.61
C GLY A 159 -0.85 -16.68 5.51
N LEU A 160 -0.83 -17.40 4.41
CA LEU A 160 -1.69 -17.19 3.26
C LEU A 160 -2.82 -18.23 3.27
N PRO A 161 -4.08 -17.81 3.49
CA PRO A 161 -5.23 -18.70 3.37
C PRO A 161 -5.45 -19.16 1.93
N PRO A 162 -6.13 -20.30 1.70
CA PRO A 162 -6.70 -20.61 0.38
C PRO A 162 -7.62 -19.49 -0.11
N LEU A 163 -7.72 -19.26 -1.43
CA LEU A 163 -8.48 -18.14 -2.01
C LEU A 163 -9.92 -18.03 -1.51
N GLN A 164 -10.61 -19.15 -1.31
CA GLN A 164 -11.96 -19.14 -0.77
C GLN A 164 -12.02 -18.56 0.64
N GLU A 165 -11.03 -18.88 1.46
CA GLU A 165 -10.92 -18.35 2.83
C GLU A 165 -10.49 -16.87 2.82
N GLN A 166 -9.59 -16.47 1.93
CA GLN A 166 -9.26 -15.04 1.73
C GLN A 166 -10.52 -14.24 1.45
N ASN A 167 -11.35 -14.67 0.48
CA ASN A 167 -12.60 -14.00 0.13
C ASN A 167 -13.57 -13.95 1.30
N ARG A 168 -13.65 -15.03 2.10
CA ARG A 168 -14.49 -15.08 3.30
C ARG A 168 -14.02 -14.08 4.35
N ILE A 169 -12.71 -14.00 4.60
CA ILE A 169 -12.11 -13.04 5.55
C ILE A 169 -12.42 -11.63 5.11
N VAL A 170 -12.17 -11.30 3.83
CA VAL A 170 -12.45 -9.97 3.25
C VAL A 170 -13.93 -9.60 3.43
N ALA A 171 -14.84 -10.49 3.05
CA ALA A 171 -16.28 -10.23 3.13
C ALA A 171 -16.74 -9.97 4.57
N ILE A 172 -16.27 -10.78 5.54
CA ILE A 172 -16.63 -10.62 6.95
C ILE A 172 -16.05 -9.31 7.51
N THR A 173 -14.79 -9.01 7.21
CA THR A 173 -14.13 -7.80 7.70
C THR A 173 -14.82 -6.55 7.17
N ASN A 174 -15.12 -6.50 5.87
CA ASN A 174 -15.85 -5.37 5.27
C ASN A 174 -17.25 -5.21 5.88
N LYS A 175 -17.95 -6.31 6.14
CA LYS A 175 -19.26 -6.26 6.82
C LYS A 175 -19.16 -5.69 8.24
N ILE A 176 -18.11 -6.05 8.98
CA ILE A 176 -17.88 -5.52 10.34
C ILE A 176 -17.61 -4.03 10.28
N PHE A 177 -16.72 -3.56 9.37
CA PHE A 177 -16.45 -2.14 9.21
C PHE A 177 -17.71 -1.36 8.83
N TYR A 178 -18.48 -1.86 7.86
CA TYR A 178 -19.75 -1.24 7.48
C TYR A 178 -20.70 -1.09 8.69
N MET A 179 -20.84 -2.12 9.52
CA MET A 179 -21.70 -2.07 10.72
C MET A 179 -21.19 -1.05 11.75
N ILE A 180 -19.85 -0.93 11.90
CA ILE A 180 -19.24 0.07 12.79
C ILE A 180 -19.54 1.48 12.28
N ASP A 181 -19.36 1.72 10.98
CA ASP A 181 -19.61 3.04 10.36
C ASP A 181 -21.09 3.44 10.49
N GLU A 182 -22.03 2.51 10.30
CA GLU A 182 -23.46 2.76 10.52
C GLU A 182 -23.78 3.13 11.97
N ILE A 183 -23.14 2.47 12.94
CA ILE A 183 -23.30 2.82 14.37
C ILE A 183 -22.76 4.22 14.65
N LEU A 184 -21.58 4.55 14.11
CA LEU A 184 -20.95 5.85 14.33
C LEU A 184 -21.72 6.98 13.65
N ALA A 185 -22.33 6.72 12.49
CA ALA A 185 -23.17 7.71 11.78
C ALA A 185 -24.53 7.95 12.47
N GLY A 186 -24.97 7.05 13.34
CA GLY A 186 -26.21 7.17 14.10
C GLY A 186 -26.04 7.80 15.49
N LEU A 187 -24.79 8.13 15.87
CA LEU A 187 -24.46 8.82 17.13
C LEU A 187 -24.29 10.34 16.93
#